data_05a3d1d2525a0aec31f959458643458f
#
_entry.id   05a3d1d2525a0aec31f959458643458f
#
_cell.length_a   1.000
_cell.length_b   1.000
_cell.length_c   1.000
_cell.angle_alpha   90.00
_cell.angle_beta   90.00
_cell.angle_gamma   90.00
#
_symmetry.space_group_name_H-M   'P 1'
#
loop_
_entity.id
_entity.type
_entity.pdbx_description
1 polymer ?
#
loop_
_entity_poly.entity_id
_entity_poly.type
_entity_poly.pdbx_seq_one_letter_code
_entity_poly.pdbx_strand_id
1 'polypeptide(L)'
;MLSICSLGALADGSDNAIRYSERLFEGVRKAIMVSSLTSTVGGNDSLEMLQAVTIGQTYAFLSGNPLHLMTARAFHSSLCVAVQALHQRHLHSKSKDPQHQSDELSWQQWIKDESLIRLLNAGHIHNAEIAATTRRSASMRAEPWCLPTAAPDPIFLAKDIDHWKIMRSADPRAQIEPHSMLSTCAILAGLSSEITHCKIGPFVRSGDDDLIRKVSASLIEWIERLLHSGPMETSTRAMILMLWHACFLLLLSDVDAVERLPNFDNKNDNSRTTIEILTRWKDPETARRCTTHALIILQLLKCLRVSDVPGIHIARASWHAGLVLSAYAYYALEHQSPVDKDFDISSYPELDAVKKLSVLEESEWVTVSRSLTASKCKASAHMISSTLRSLGPWGDARYYAADVAKLLAFVET
;
A
#
# COMPACT_ATOMS: atom_id res chain seq x y z
N MET A 1 18.80 -15.73 -3.31
CA MET A 1 18.43 -16.34 -4.59
C MET A 1 17.10 -17.09 -4.51
N LEU A 2 16.89 -18.10 -3.62
CA LEU A 2 15.62 -18.86 -3.53
C LEU A 2 14.38 -18.00 -3.31
N SER A 3 14.47 -16.95 -2.48
CA SER A 3 13.34 -16.02 -2.25
C SER A 3 12.94 -15.27 -3.52
N ILE A 4 13.90 -14.88 -4.35
CA ILE A 4 13.64 -14.22 -5.64
C ILE A 4 12.98 -15.21 -6.59
N CYS A 5 13.49 -16.44 -6.68
CA CYS A 5 12.93 -17.48 -7.53
C CYS A 5 11.50 -17.87 -7.11
N SER A 6 11.22 -17.90 -5.79
CA SER A 6 9.85 -18.20 -5.31
C SER A 6 8.86 -17.11 -5.72
N LEU A 7 9.26 -15.82 -5.59
CA LEU A 7 8.43 -14.69 -5.98
C LEU A 7 8.25 -14.63 -7.52
N GLY A 8 9.31 -14.87 -8.28
CA GLY A 8 9.25 -14.93 -9.74
C GLY A 8 8.34 -16.05 -10.26
N ALA A 9 8.42 -17.24 -9.66
CA ALA A 9 7.54 -18.37 -10.01
C ALA A 9 6.06 -18.10 -9.62
N LEU A 10 5.82 -17.36 -8.53
CA LEU A 10 4.46 -16.90 -8.19
C LEU A 10 3.94 -15.91 -9.24
N ALA A 11 4.79 -15.01 -9.72
CA ALA A 11 4.44 -14.01 -10.74
C ALA A 11 4.14 -14.64 -12.11
N ASP A 12 4.74 -15.77 -12.45
CA ASP A 12 4.42 -16.55 -13.66
C ASP A 12 2.95 -16.99 -13.68
N GLY A 13 2.38 -17.35 -12.51
CA GLY A 13 0.97 -17.62 -12.32
C GLY A 13 0.46 -18.94 -12.87
N SER A 14 1.28 -19.74 -13.56
CA SER A 14 0.88 -21.09 -14.00
C SER A 14 0.79 -22.07 -12.81
N ASP A 15 -0.12 -23.05 -12.86
CA ASP A 15 -0.32 -23.99 -11.76
C ASP A 15 0.96 -24.74 -11.35
N ASN A 16 1.83 -25.03 -12.31
CA ASN A 16 3.13 -25.67 -12.04
C ASN A 16 4.09 -24.68 -11.36
N ALA A 17 4.14 -23.45 -11.83
CA ALA A 17 4.99 -22.40 -11.26
C ALA A 17 4.54 -22.06 -9.83
N ILE A 18 3.24 -21.97 -9.57
CA ILE A 18 2.69 -21.74 -8.21
C ILE A 18 3.11 -22.87 -7.27
N ARG A 19 2.94 -24.14 -7.65
CA ARG A 19 3.40 -25.27 -6.83
C ARG A 19 4.91 -25.27 -6.59
N TYR A 20 5.67 -24.85 -7.58
CA TYR A 20 7.12 -24.73 -7.47
C TYR A 20 7.51 -23.58 -6.54
N SER A 21 6.84 -22.45 -6.64
CA SER A 21 7.03 -21.29 -5.78
C SER A 21 6.83 -21.62 -4.30
N GLU A 22 5.79 -22.39 -3.96
CA GLU A 22 5.52 -22.85 -2.59
C GLU A 22 6.66 -23.72 -2.05
N ARG A 23 7.18 -24.66 -2.84
CA ARG A 23 8.32 -25.50 -2.43
C ARG A 23 9.59 -24.69 -2.17
N LEU A 24 9.86 -23.71 -3.02
CA LEU A 24 11.01 -22.82 -2.86
C LEU A 24 10.85 -21.97 -1.60
N PHE A 25 9.67 -21.39 -1.38
CA PHE A 25 9.38 -20.61 -0.19
C PHE A 25 9.52 -21.44 1.10
N GLU A 26 9.01 -22.67 1.12
CA GLU A 26 9.17 -23.57 2.28
C GLU A 26 10.66 -23.88 2.56
N GLY A 27 11.49 -24.00 1.53
CA GLY A 27 12.93 -24.11 1.68
C GLY A 27 13.55 -22.86 2.34
N VAL A 28 13.17 -21.67 1.89
CA VAL A 28 13.59 -20.38 2.48
C VAL A 28 13.14 -20.30 3.94
N ARG A 29 11.87 -20.58 4.22
CA ARG A 29 11.29 -20.55 5.57
C ARG A 29 12.07 -21.44 6.54
N LYS A 30 12.35 -22.68 6.15
CA LYS A 30 13.13 -23.64 6.96
C LYS A 30 14.55 -23.12 7.22
N ALA A 31 15.24 -22.58 6.20
CA ALA A 31 16.57 -22.01 6.34
C ALA A 31 16.59 -20.82 7.31
N ILE A 32 15.58 -19.93 7.24
CA ILE A 32 15.45 -18.79 8.14
C ILE A 32 15.19 -19.25 9.59
N MET A 33 14.36 -20.28 9.80
CA MET A 33 14.09 -20.80 11.14
C MET A 33 15.31 -21.48 11.79
N VAL A 34 16.18 -22.08 11.00
CA VAL A 34 17.42 -22.69 11.49
C VAL A 34 18.49 -21.65 11.79
N SER A 35 18.61 -20.62 10.94
CA SER A 35 19.48 -19.48 11.17
C SER A 35 18.73 -18.50 12.10
N SER A 36 19.05 -18.54 13.39
CA SER A 36 18.48 -17.55 14.33
C SER A 36 18.72 -16.13 13.82
N LEU A 37 17.65 -15.36 13.52
CA LEU A 37 17.73 -13.96 13.07
C LEU A 37 18.59 -13.10 14.03
N THR A 38 18.64 -13.48 15.30
CA THR A 38 19.43 -12.80 16.34
C THR A 38 20.94 -13.10 16.26
N SER A 39 21.33 -14.30 15.82
CA SER A 39 22.75 -14.66 15.68
C SER A 39 23.36 -14.10 14.40
N THR A 40 22.58 -13.84 13.36
CA THR A 40 23.03 -13.27 12.07
C THR A 40 23.27 -11.77 12.12
N VAL A 41 22.71 -11.04 13.07
CA VAL A 41 22.84 -9.57 13.19
C VAL A 41 24.31 -9.13 13.43
N GLY A 42 25.23 -10.03 13.73
CA GLY A 42 26.68 -9.76 13.92
C GLY A 42 27.59 -10.13 12.77
N GLY A 43 27.14 -10.88 11.76
CA GLY A 43 27.95 -11.40 10.66
C GLY A 43 27.96 -10.54 9.40
N ASN A 44 28.93 -10.83 8.49
CA ASN A 44 29.04 -10.17 7.17
C ASN A 44 27.83 -10.43 6.26
N ASP A 45 27.10 -11.55 6.47
CA ASP A 45 25.99 -12.00 5.61
C ASP A 45 24.63 -11.49 6.12
N SER A 46 24.62 -10.51 7.03
CA SER A 46 23.37 -10.04 7.66
C SER A 46 22.45 -9.28 6.68
N LEU A 47 23.01 -8.54 5.72
CA LEU A 47 22.23 -7.79 4.73
C LEU A 47 21.49 -8.74 3.78
N GLU A 48 22.22 -9.71 3.19
CA GLU A 48 21.66 -10.69 2.25
C GLU A 48 20.59 -11.56 2.91
N MET A 49 20.79 -11.94 4.15
CA MET A 49 19.80 -12.69 4.93
C MET A 49 18.54 -11.88 5.16
N LEU A 50 18.66 -10.62 5.60
CA LEU A 50 17.51 -9.75 5.83
C LEU A 50 16.77 -9.41 4.54
N GLN A 51 17.50 -9.25 3.43
CA GLN A 51 16.90 -9.13 2.09
C GLN A 51 16.10 -10.39 1.73
N ALA A 52 16.66 -11.57 1.93
CA ALA A 52 15.98 -12.83 1.64
C ALA A 52 14.70 -13.01 2.49
N VAL A 53 14.75 -12.62 3.76
CA VAL A 53 13.57 -12.64 4.67
C VAL A 53 12.51 -11.65 4.19
N THR A 54 12.92 -10.43 3.82
CA THR A 54 12.00 -9.38 3.35
C THR A 54 11.30 -9.78 2.05
N ILE A 55 12.04 -10.32 1.08
CA ILE A 55 11.46 -10.87 -0.16
C ILE A 55 10.53 -12.06 0.15
N GLY A 56 10.91 -12.91 1.09
CA GLY A 56 10.05 -14.00 1.58
C GLY A 56 8.75 -13.48 2.21
N GLN A 57 8.78 -12.38 2.94
CA GLN A 57 7.56 -11.74 3.45
C GLN A 57 6.69 -11.19 2.31
N THR A 58 7.28 -10.56 1.29
CA THR A 58 6.53 -10.14 0.10
C THR A 58 5.83 -11.33 -0.55
N TYR A 59 6.53 -12.47 -0.70
CA TYR A 59 5.92 -13.71 -1.17
C TYR A 59 4.73 -14.13 -0.30
N ALA A 60 4.89 -14.12 1.01
CA ALA A 60 3.82 -14.51 1.93
C ALA A 60 2.57 -13.62 1.82
N PHE A 61 2.74 -12.31 1.61
CA PHE A 61 1.63 -11.38 1.36
C PHE A 61 0.91 -11.69 0.04
N LEU A 62 1.66 -12.06 -0.99
CA LEU A 62 1.11 -12.24 -2.34
C LEU A 62 0.65 -13.67 -2.63
N SER A 63 1.05 -14.66 -1.83
CA SER A 63 0.76 -16.09 -2.10
C SER A 63 -0.69 -16.51 -1.86
N GLY A 64 -1.49 -15.69 -1.16
CA GLY A 64 -2.86 -16.06 -0.76
C GLY A 64 -2.94 -17.26 0.19
N ASN A 65 -1.80 -17.71 0.74
CA ASN A 65 -1.75 -18.80 1.70
C ASN A 65 -1.76 -18.28 3.13
N PRO A 66 -2.84 -18.55 3.92
CA PRO A 66 -2.97 -18.01 5.29
C PRO A 66 -1.83 -18.44 6.22
N LEU A 67 -1.25 -19.62 6.04
CA LEU A 67 -0.14 -20.11 6.87
C LEU A 67 1.15 -19.32 6.59
N HIS A 68 1.42 -19.00 5.32
CA HIS A 68 2.56 -18.18 4.96
C HIS A 68 2.43 -16.78 5.56
N LEU A 69 1.25 -16.18 5.42
CA LEU A 69 0.95 -14.86 5.98
C LEU A 69 1.05 -14.85 7.52
N MET A 70 0.52 -15.87 8.19
CA MET A 70 0.64 -16.01 9.64
C MET A 70 2.11 -16.12 10.07
N THR A 71 2.92 -16.88 9.35
CA THR A 71 4.37 -17.00 9.60
C THR A 71 5.06 -15.65 9.42
N ALA A 72 4.79 -14.95 8.33
CA ALA A 72 5.36 -13.63 8.06
C ALA A 72 5.01 -12.63 9.20
N ARG A 73 3.76 -12.62 9.64
CA ARG A 73 3.29 -11.78 10.76
C ARG A 73 4.00 -12.12 12.08
N ALA A 74 4.19 -13.41 12.39
CA ALA A 74 4.84 -13.84 13.62
C ALA A 74 6.31 -13.38 13.73
N PHE A 75 7.04 -13.38 12.60
CA PHE A 75 8.45 -13.03 12.58
C PHE A 75 8.73 -11.56 12.22
N HIS A 76 7.71 -10.79 11.86
CA HIS A 76 7.87 -9.43 11.38
C HIS A 76 8.56 -8.50 12.36
N SER A 77 8.16 -8.52 13.64
CA SER A 77 8.76 -7.65 14.66
C SER A 77 10.26 -7.92 14.84
N SER A 78 10.67 -9.19 14.77
CA SER A 78 12.10 -9.56 14.83
C SER A 78 12.86 -9.05 13.59
N LEU A 79 12.25 -9.12 12.41
CA LEU A 79 12.83 -8.53 11.19
C LEU A 79 13.00 -7.03 11.34
N CYS A 80 11.99 -6.32 11.82
CA CYS A 80 12.05 -4.86 12.04
C CYS A 80 13.20 -4.48 12.96
N VAL A 81 13.36 -5.17 14.08
CA VAL A 81 14.48 -4.95 15.02
C VAL A 81 15.82 -5.20 14.37
N ALA A 82 15.96 -6.29 13.60
CA ALA A 82 17.20 -6.63 12.93
C ALA A 82 17.58 -5.61 11.83
N VAL A 83 16.62 -5.16 11.02
CA VAL A 83 16.84 -4.13 9.99
C VAL A 83 17.25 -2.80 10.62
N GLN A 84 16.56 -2.36 11.67
CA GLN A 84 16.92 -1.13 12.37
C GLN A 84 18.32 -1.21 13.01
N ALA A 85 18.65 -2.33 13.65
CA ALA A 85 19.96 -2.54 14.25
C ALA A 85 21.08 -2.55 13.20
N LEU A 86 20.83 -3.12 12.02
CA LEU A 86 21.81 -3.08 10.91
C LEU A 86 21.97 -1.65 10.40
N HIS A 87 20.89 -0.91 10.22
CA HIS A 87 20.95 0.48 9.78
C HIS A 87 21.71 1.38 10.77
N GLN A 88 21.42 1.27 12.06
CA GLN A 88 22.11 2.04 13.10
C GLN A 88 23.62 1.76 13.10
N ARG A 89 24.04 0.49 13.02
CA ARG A 89 25.46 0.13 12.94
C ARG A 89 26.12 0.72 11.71
N HIS A 90 25.43 0.70 10.57
CA HIS A 90 25.93 1.28 9.34
C HIS A 90 26.16 2.79 9.47
N LEU A 91 25.23 3.53 10.06
CA LEU A 91 25.39 4.96 10.33
C LEU A 91 26.62 5.25 11.23
N HIS A 92 26.85 4.45 12.27
CA HIS A 92 28.01 4.60 13.15
C HIS A 92 29.34 4.26 12.46
N SER A 93 29.33 3.35 11.48
CA SER A 93 30.56 3.00 10.74
C SER A 93 30.99 4.07 9.74
N LYS A 94 30.01 4.77 9.13
CA LYS A 94 30.30 5.87 8.17
C LYS A 94 31.04 7.07 8.78
N SER A 95 30.95 7.27 10.08
CA SER A 95 31.61 8.40 10.74
C SER A 95 33.14 8.26 10.83
N LYS A 96 33.72 7.17 10.36
CA LYS A 96 35.10 6.83 10.71
C LYS A 96 36.17 7.01 9.64
N ASP A 97 35.85 7.18 8.35
CA ASP A 97 36.86 7.67 7.38
C ASP A 97 36.34 7.86 5.93
N PRO A 98 36.56 8.99 5.27
CA PRO A 98 36.34 9.18 3.84
C PRO A 98 37.57 9.60 3.10
N GLN A 99 38.76 9.05 3.35
CA GLN A 99 39.93 9.47 2.57
C GLN A 99 40.41 8.40 1.57
N HIS A 100 40.34 8.75 0.26
CA HIS A 100 40.99 8.08 -0.89
C HIS A 100 40.56 6.63 -1.20
N GLN A 101 39.22 6.40 -1.38
CA GLN A 101 38.75 5.14 -1.98
C GLN A 101 38.84 5.20 -3.53
N SER A 102 39.19 4.07 -4.16
CA SER A 102 39.02 3.92 -5.60
C SER A 102 37.56 4.02 -6.00
N ASP A 103 37.30 4.43 -7.24
CA ASP A 103 35.93 4.55 -7.76
C ASP A 103 35.12 3.25 -7.62
N GLU A 104 35.79 2.10 -7.82
CA GLU A 104 35.21 0.77 -7.68
C GLU A 104 34.73 0.49 -6.23
N LEU A 105 35.57 0.80 -5.25
CA LEU A 105 35.23 0.64 -3.84
C LEU A 105 34.12 1.59 -3.45
N SER A 106 34.09 2.81 -4.00
CA SER A 106 33.03 3.80 -3.79
C SER A 106 31.70 3.32 -4.36
N TRP A 107 31.66 2.70 -5.54
CA TRP A 107 30.47 2.13 -6.14
C TRP A 107 29.95 0.93 -5.36
N GLN A 108 30.81 -0.01 -4.98
CA GLN A 108 30.44 -1.17 -4.16
C GLN A 108 29.89 -0.76 -2.79
N GLN A 109 30.49 0.24 -2.16
CA GLN A 109 29.99 0.77 -0.90
C GLN A 109 28.63 1.44 -1.08
N TRP A 110 28.45 2.22 -2.16
CA TRP A 110 27.17 2.84 -2.50
C TRP A 110 26.08 1.80 -2.73
N ILE A 111 26.36 0.68 -3.44
CA ILE A 111 25.38 -0.42 -3.62
C ILE A 111 24.94 -0.99 -2.28
N LYS A 112 25.86 -1.21 -1.34
CA LYS A 112 25.53 -1.72 0.00
C LYS A 112 24.65 -0.73 0.77
N ASP A 113 25.01 0.55 0.73
CA ASP A 113 24.25 1.62 1.36
C ASP A 113 22.83 1.71 0.81
N GLU A 114 22.72 1.72 -0.50
CA GLU A 114 21.45 1.79 -1.22
C GLU A 114 20.59 0.53 -0.96
N SER A 115 21.19 -0.63 -0.94
CA SER A 115 20.51 -1.89 -0.59
C SER A 115 19.93 -1.86 0.82
N LEU A 116 20.64 -1.25 1.77
CA LEU A 116 20.16 -1.09 3.15
C LEU A 116 19.01 -0.09 3.23
N ILE A 117 19.09 1.02 2.49
CA ILE A 117 18.00 2.00 2.39
C ILE A 117 16.74 1.33 1.82
N ARG A 118 16.88 0.56 0.73
CA ARG A 118 15.78 -0.19 0.11
C ARG A 118 15.19 -1.23 1.06
N LEU A 119 16.02 -1.93 1.82
CA LEU A 119 15.58 -2.88 2.83
C LEU A 119 14.77 -2.21 3.93
N LEU A 120 15.19 -1.04 4.40
CA LEU A 120 14.48 -0.26 5.41
C LEU A 120 13.11 0.21 4.87
N ASN A 121 13.06 0.74 3.65
CA ASN A 121 11.81 1.18 3.01
C ASN A 121 10.83 0.00 2.82
N ALA A 122 11.31 -1.16 2.35
CA ALA A 122 10.48 -2.37 2.22
C ALA A 122 9.96 -2.85 3.59
N GLY A 123 10.80 -2.80 4.63
CA GLY A 123 10.40 -3.08 6.00
C GLY A 123 9.26 -2.18 6.49
N HIS A 124 9.30 -0.89 6.17
CA HIS A 124 8.21 0.05 6.49
C HIS A 124 6.91 -0.25 5.75
N ILE A 125 6.98 -0.59 4.45
CA ILE A 125 5.81 -0.99 3.67
C ILE A 125 5.16 -2.24 4.28
N HIS A 126 5.96 -3.27 4.58
CA HIS A 126 5.45 -4.50 5.20
C HIS A 126 4.86 -4.23 6.59
N ASN A 127 5.52 -3.38 7.38
CA ASN A 127 5.07 -3.00 8.71
C ASN A 127 3.69 -2.31 8.69
N ALA A 128 3.48 -1.39 7.74
CA ALA A 128 2.20 -0.74 7.56
C ALA A 128 1.10 -1.73 7.13
N GLU A 129 1.40 -2.65 6.23
CA GLU A 129 0.45 -3.66 5.76
C GLU A 129 0.07 -4.65 6.88
N ILE A 130 1.04 -5.09 7.69
CA ILE A 130 0.78 -5.93 8.85
C ILE A 130 -0.04 -5.18 9.90
N ALA A 131 0.32 -3.93 10.20
CA ALA A 131 -0.42 -3.10 11.15
C ALA A 131 -1.88 -2.95 10.73
N ALA A 132 -2.12 -2.62 9.46
CA ALA A 132 -3.47 -2.48 8.90
C ALA A 132 -4.27 -3.80 8.98
N THR A 133 -3.68 -4.93 8.56
CA THR A 133 -4.38 -6.23 8.53
C THR A 133 -4.57 -6.87 9.89
N THR A 134 -3.72 -6.54 10.88
CA THR A 134 -3.83 -7.05 12.26
C THR A 134 -4.52 -6.08 13.21
N ARG A 135 -4.85 -4.88 12.76
CA ARG A 135 -5.41 -3.79 13.59
C ARG A 135 -4.58 -3.51 14.84
N ARG A 136 -3.26 -3.49 14.66
CA ARG A 136 -2.29 -3.20 15.72
C ARG A 136 -1.43 -2.02 15.35
N SER A 137 -0.86 -1.38 16.36
CA SER A 137 0.16 -0.36 16.11
C SER A 137 1.34 -0.93 15.34
N ALA A 138 1.87 -0.15 14.41
CA ALA A 138 3.07 -0.50 13.66
C ALA A 138 4.26 -0.76 14.61
N SER A 139 5.05 -1.81 14.32
CA SER A 139 6.25 -2.15 15.11
C SER A 139 7.41 -1.18 14.86
N MET A 140 7.50 -0.65 13.63
CA MET A 140 8.46 0.40 13.26
C MET A 140 7.72 1.74 13.25
N ARG A 141 8.06 2.58 14.22
CA ARG A 141 7.60 3.97 14.25
C ARG A 141 8.75 4.85 13.76
N ALA A 142 8.64 5.35 12.58
CA ALA A 142 9.46 6.45 12.10
C ALA A 142 8.51 7.45 11.46
N GLU A 143 8.75 8.72 11.71
CA GLU A 143 8.05 9.75 10.95
C GLU A 143 8.32 9.49 9.46
N PRO A 144 7.28 9.42 8.61
CA PRO A 144 7.45 9.07 7.20
C PRO A 144 8.49 9.93 6.48
N TRP A 145 8.63 11.18 6.90
CA TRP A 145 9.59 12.17 6.36
C TRP A 145 11.04 11.91 6.78
N CYS A 146 11.27 11.12 7.82
CA CYS A 146 12.60 10.77 8.32
C CYS A 146 13.16 9.51 7.66
N LEU A 147 12.40 8.85 6.77
CA LEU A 147 12.88 7.70 6.04
C LEU A 147 13.95 8.11 5.02
N PRO A 148 15.09 7.41 4.96
CA PRO A 148 16.07 7.66 3.92
C PRO A 148 15.48 7.32 2.54
N THR A 149 15.69 8.21 1.59
CA THR A 149 15.17 8.06 0.23
C THR A 149 16.08 7.14 -0.59
N ALA A 150 15.51 6.11 -1.19
CA ALA A 150 16.22 5.24 -2.12
C ALA A 150 16.45 5.97 -3.45
N ALA A 151 17.60 5.73 -4.07
CA ALA A 151 17.93 6.26 -5.38
C ALA A 151 16.95 5.73 -6.46
N PRO A 152 16.77 6.47 -7.58
CA PRO A 152 16.00 5.99 -8.73
C PRO A 152 16.45 4.63 -9.22
N ASP A 153 15.49 3.79 -9.65
CA ASP A 153 15.80 2.44 -10.12
C ASP A 153 16.84 2.37 -11.24
N PRO A 154 16.87 3.27 -12.24
CA PRO A 154 17.91 3.24 -13.27
C PRO A 154 19.33 3.38 -12.72
N ILE A 155 19.55 4.15 -11.65
CA ILE A 155 20.85 4.32 -11.01
C ILE A 155 21.22 3.04 -10.24
N PHE A 156 20.24 2.46 -9.50
CA PHE A 156 20.47 1.23 -8.73
C PHE A 156 20.73 0.02 -9.61
N LEU A 157 20.07 -0.05 -10.77
CA LEU A 157 20.19 -1.14 -11.74
C LEU A 157 21.35 -0.94 -12.73
N ALA A 158 22.25 0.02 -12.51
CA ALA A 158 23.41 0.22 -13.34
C ALA A 158 24.29 -1.05 -13.37
N LYS A 159 24.65 -1.49 -14.58
CA LYS A 159 25.33 -2.77 -14.81
C LYS A 159 26.80 -2.76 -14.38
N ASP A 160 27.41 -1.59 -14.43
CA ASP A 160 28.82 -1.36 -14.13
C ASP A 160 29.03 0.07 -13.61
N ILE A 161 30.25 0.34 -13.18
CA ILE A 161 30.65 1.62 -12.59
C ILE A 161 30.51 2.78 -13.56
N ASP A 162 30.85 2.57 -14.84
CA ASP A 162 30.79 3.63 -15.84
C ASP A 162 29.33 4.01 -16.13
N HIS A 163 28.48 3.02 -16.26
CA HIS A 163 27.03 3.24 -16.38
C HIS A 163 26.47 3.95 -15.15
N TRP A 164 26.86 3.55 -13.94
CA TRP A 164 26.45 4.21 -12.69
C TRP A 164 26.89 5.68 -12.66
N LYS A 165 28.13 5.99 -13.05
CA LYS A 165 28.64 7.36 -13.13
C LYS A 165 27.84 8.21 -14.13
N ILE A 166 27.56 7.65 -15.32
CA ILE A 166 26.76 8.32 -16.35
C ILE A 166 25.35 8.63 -15.82
N MET A 167 24.67 7.63 -15.27
CA MET A 167 23.32 7.80 -14.77
C MET A 167 23.24 8.80 -13.61
N ARG A 168 24.25 8.80 -12.73
CA ARG A 168 24.33 9.73 -11.60
C ARG A 168 24.66 11.16 -12.03
N SER A 169 25.44 11.34 -13.09
CA SER A 169 25.82 12.67 -13.60
C SER A 169 24.79 13.26 -14.56
N ALA A 170 24.00 12.42 -15.23
CA ALA A 170 23.04 12.85 -16.25
C ALA A 170 21.85 13.61 -15.68
N ASP A 171 21.52 13.44 -14.40
CA ASP A 171 20.40 14.13 -13.76
C ASP A 171 20.81 14.83 -12.47
N PRO A 172 21.25 16.10 -12.54
CA PRO A 172 21.51 16.91 -11.35
C PRO A 172 20.26 17.14 -10.49
N ARG A 173 19.04 17.03 -11.08
CA ARG A 173 17.78 17.10 -10.35
C ARG A 173 17.47 15.80 -9.62
N ALA A 174 18.01 14.66 -10.11
CA ALA A 174 17.96 13.39 -9.41
C ALA A 174 18.65 13.41 -8.03
N GLN A 175 19.45 14.43 -7.77
CA GLN A 175 20.07 14.66 -6.46
C GLN A 175 19.18 15.44 -5.49
N ILE A 176 18.17 16.13 -5.99
CA ILE A 176 17.34 17.02 -5.16
C ILE A 176 16.01 16.37 -4.76
N GLU A 177 15.36 15.59 -5.62
CA GLU A 177 14.09 14.88 -5.31
C GLU A 177 13.65 13.80 -6.31
N PRO A 178 14.38 12.75 -6.61
CA PRO A 178 13.75 11.61 -7.27
C PRO A 178 13.47 10.53 -6.26
N HIS A 179 12.26 10.55 -5.70
CA HIS A 179 11.83 9.41 -4.93
C HIS A 179 11.71 8.18 -5.85
N SER A 180 12.40 7.10 -5.50
CA SER A 180 12.13 5.80 -6.13
C SER A 180 10.67 5.41 -5.82
N MET A 181 10.06 4.57 -6.67
CA MET A 181 8.74 4.00 -6.39
C MET A 181 8.67 3.40 -4.98
N LEU A 182 9.73 2.73 -4.56
CA LEU A 182 9.83 2.08 -3.25
C LEU A 182 9.74 3.09 -2.10
N SER A 183 10.49 4.19 -2.17
CA SER A 183 10.46 5.24 -1.13
C SER A 183 9.11 5.95 -1.09
N THR A 184 8.53 6.19 -2.25
CA THR A 184 7.20 6.70 -2.43
C THR A 184 6.15 5.85 -1.71
N CYS A 185 6.16 4.55 -1.97
CA CYS A 185 5.26 3.61 -1.28
C CYS A 185 5.56 3.56 0.23
N ALA A 186 6.83 3.64 0.65
CA ALA A 186 7.18 3.63 2.07
C ALA A 186 6.66 4.86 2.82
N ILE A 187 6.73 6.05 2.21
CA ILE A 187 6.20 7.29 2.79
C ILE A 187 4.68 7.19 2.92
N LEU A 188 3.97 6.80 1.85
CA LEU A 188 2.51 6.63 1.87
C LEU A 188 2.07 5.55 2.85
N ALA A 189 2.80 4.45 2.94
CA ALA A 189 2.57 3.39 3.92
C ALA A 189 2.75 3.91 5.36
N GLY A 190 3.76 4.74 5.59
CA GLY A 190 3.97 5.43 6.87
C GLY A 190 2.80 6.32 7.23
N LEU A 191 2.32 7.16 6.31
CA LEU A 191 1.13 8.00 6.51
C LEU A 191 -0.12 7.16 6.79
N SER A 192 -0.33 6.07 6.06
CA SER A 192 -1.42 5.11 6.34
C SER A 192 -1.35 4.55 7.76
N SER A 193 -0.14 4.22 8.24
CA SER A 193 0.08 3.74 9.61
C SER A 193 -0.24 4.80 10.66
N GLU A 194 0.15 6.06 10.42
CA GLU A 194 -0.16 7.18 11.32
C GLU A 194 -1.66 7.42 11.41
N ILE A 195 -2.38 7.42 10.27
CA ILE A 195 -3.84 7.54 10.26
C ILE A 195 -4.46 6.42 11.09
N THR A 196 -4.03 5.18 10.86
CA THR A 196 -4.54 4.00 11.59
C THR A 196 -4.25 4.11 13.08
N HIS A 197 -3.02 4.50 13.46
CA HIS A 197 -2.63 4.66 14.86
C HIS A 197 -3.47 5.72 15.58
N CYS A 198 -3.67 6.86 14.96
CA CYS A 198 -4.50 7.93 15.51
C CYS A 198 -5.96 7.49 15.69
N LYS A 199 -6.48 6.59 14.85
CA LYS A 199 -7.86 6.08 14.93
C LYS A 199 -8.06 4.96 15.95
N ILE A 200 -7.04 4.17 16.27
CA ILE A 200 -7.12 3.06 17.24
C ILE A 200 -6.97 3.56 18.70
N GLY A 201 -6.44 4.75 18.92
CA GLY A 201 -6.14 5.27 20.26
C GLY A 201 -7.42 5.59 21.06
N PRO A 202 -7.41 5.38 22.41
CA PRO A 202 -8.57 5.66 23.28
C PRO A 202 -8.92 7.15 23.39
N PHE A 203 -8.08 8.02 22.86
CA PHE A 203 -8.24 9.48 22.89
C PHE A 203 -8.82 10.05 21.60
N VAL A 204 -9.10 9.22 20.59
CA VAL A 204 -9.67 9.69 19.34
C VAL A 204 -11.18 9.92 19.53
N ARG A 205 -11.52 11.18 19.74
CA ARG A 205 -12.91 11.62 19.51
C ARG A 205 -13.17 11.63 18.01
N SER A 206 -14.21 10.95 17.59
CA SER A 206 -14.74 11.01 16.22
C SER A 206 -14.83 12.51 15.82
N GLY A 207 -14.00 12.94 14.88
CA GLY A 207 -14.03 14.31 14.37
C GLY A 207 -12.84 15.19 14.74
N ASP A 208 -11.63 14.65 14.81
CA ASP A 208 -10.42 15.49 14.87
C ASP A 208 -10.17 16.11 13.48
N ASP A 209 -10.92 17.19 13.19
CA ASP A 209 -10.82 17.95 11.94
C ASP A 209 -9.39 18.51 11.72
N ASP A 210 -8.61 18.64 12.79
CA ASP A 210 -7.22 19.08 12.72
C ASP A 210 -6.29 17.97 12.19
N LEU A 211 -6.50 16.73 12.62
CA LEU A 211 -5.78 15.58 12.08
C LEU A 211 -6.08 15.38 10.60
N ILE A 212 -7.38 15.38 10.23
CA ILE A 212 -7.82 15.25 8.85
C ILE A 212 -7.17 16.33 7.99
N ARG A 213 -7.19 17.58 8.45
CA ARG A 213 -6.59 18.71 7.74
C ARG A 213 -5.08 18.56 7.58
N LYS A 214 -4.35 18.23 8.65
CA LYS A 214 -2.88 18.07 8.62
C LYS A 214 -2.47 16.93 7.69
N VAL A 215 -3.08 15.76 7.83
CA VAL A 215 -2.74 14.61 6.99
C VAL A 215 -3.14 14.83 5.54
N SER A 216 -4.32 15.43 5.29
CA SER A 216 -4.72 15.81 3.92
C SER A 216 -3.73 16.78 3.28
N ALA A 217 -3.30 17.82 4.01
CA ALA A 217 -2.30 18.76 3.50
C ALA A 217 -0.99 18.05 3.15
N SER A 218 -0.51 17.15 4.01
CA SER A 218 0.70 16.36 3.75
C SER A 218 0.54 15.45 2.52
N LEU A 219 -0.62 14.80 2.36
CA LEU A 219 -0.90 13.96 1.20
C LEU A 219 -0.97 14.78 -0.10
N ILE A 220 -1.54 16.00 -0.05
CA ILE A 220 -1.61 16.91 -1.20
C ILE A 220 -0.21 17.41 -1.57
N GLU A 221 0.55 17.91 -0.61
CA GLU A 221 1.94 18.33 -0.84
C GLU A 221 2.76 17.20 -1.49
N TRP A 222 2.55 16.00 -1.01
CA TRP A 222 3.27 14.85 -1.54
C TRP A 222 2.89 14.52 -2.99
N ILE A 223 1.60 14.57 -3.36
CA ILE A 223 1.15 14.32 -4.72
C ILE A 223 1.64 15.43 -5.69
N GLU A 224 1.72 16.67 -5.23
CA GLU A 224 2.27 17.78 -6.00
C GLU A 224 3.76 17.56 -6.30
N ARG A 225 4.53 17.04 -5.35
CA ARG A 225 5.93 16.62 -5.60
C ARG A 225 6.02 15.51 -6.63
N LEU A 226 5.10 14.53 -6.60
CA LEU A 226 5.04 13.46 -7.59
C LEU A 226 4.75 13.99 -9.02
N LEU A 227 3.98 15.07 -9.16
CA LEU A 227 3.75 15.75 -10.45
C LEU A 227 5.05 16.23 -11.11
N HIS A 228 6.02 16.63 -10.30
CA HIS A 228 7.31 17.14 -10.77
C HIS A 228 8.37 16.02 -10.94
N SER A 229 8.07 14.80 -10.51
CA SER A 229 8.91 13.64 -10.81
C SER A 229 8.81 13.29 -12.29
N GLY A 230 9.91 12.86 -12.89
CA GLY A 230 10.00 12.54 -14.32
C GLY A 230 8.96 11.52 -14.81
N PRO A 231 9.01 11.10 -16.08
CA PRO A 231 8.04 10.18 -16.66
C PRO A 231 8.05 8.85 -15.90
N MET A 232 6.86 8.40 -15.52
CA MET A 232 6.61 7.15 -14.79
C MET A 232 5.65 6.28 -15.60
N GLU A 233 5.87 4.97 -15.61
CA GLU A 233 4.95 4.03 -16.25
C GLU A 233 3.54 4.13 -15.67
N THR A 234 2.52 4.01 -16.53
CA THR A 234 1.10 4.20 -16.15
C THR A 234 0.68 3.23 -15.04
N SER A 235 1.05 1.95 -15.12
CA SER A 235 0.71 0.96 -14.09
C SER A 235 1.37 1.26 -12.75
N THR A 236 2.64 1.64 -12.75
CA THR A 236 3.37 2.06 -11.54
C THR A 236 2.71 3.27 -10.90
N ARG A 237 2.37 4.28 -11.69
CA ARG A 237 1.67 5.48 -11.21
C ARG A 237 0.29 5.13 -10.66
N ALA A 238 -0.45 4.24 -11.32
CA ALA A 238 -1.75 3.77 -10.85
C ALA A 238 -1.63 3.06 -9.48
N MET A 239 -0.65 2.19 -9.28
CA MET A 239 -0.42 1.52 -8.01
C MET A 239 -0.12 2.50 -6.86
N ILE A 240 0.71 3.51 -7.11
CA ILE A 240 1.01 4.56 -6.13
C ILE A 240 -0.25 5.36 -5.77
N LEU A 241 -1.02 5.77 -6.79
CA LEU A 241 -2.25 6.53 -6.59
C LEU A 241 -3.31 5.70 -5.85
N MET A 242 -3.40 4.40 -6.09
CA MET A 242 -4.29 3.52 -5.32
C MET A 242 -3.95 3.53 -3.83
N LEU A 243 -2.66 3.49 -3.47
CA LEU A 243 -2.24 3.61 -2.07
C LEU A 243 -2.56 4.98 -1.49
N TRP A 244 -2.35 6.04 -2.27
CA TRP A 244 -2.68 7.41 -1.88
C TRP A 244 -4.18 7.59 -1.64
N HIS A 245 -5.04 7.12 -2.55
CA HIS A 245 -6.50 7.15 -2.36
C HIS A 245 -6.94 6.29 -1.18
N ALA A 246 -6.27 5.15 -0.94
CA ALA A 246 -6.54 4.31 0.24
C ALA A 246 -6.26 5.06 1.55
N CYS A 247 -5.25 5.95 1.61
CA CYS A 247 -5.05 6.83 2.77
C CYS A 247 -6.26 7.74 3.01
N PHE A 248 -6.88 8.28 1.95
CA PHE A 248 -8.11 9.07 2.11
C PHE A 248 -9.31 8.24 2.52
N LEU A 249 -9.44 6.99 2.04
CA LEU A 249 -10.48 6.09 2.54
C LEU A 249 -10.33 5.87 4.05
N LEU A 250 -9.09 5.60 4.51
CA LEU A 250 -8.80 5.47 5.94
C LEU A 250 -9.08 6.75 6.72
N LEU A 251 -8.81 7.90 6.13
CA LEU A 251 -8.97 9.20 6.79
C LEU A 251 -10.46 9.60 6.92
N LEU A 252 -11.25 9.39 5.86
CA LEU A 252 -12.62 9.88 5.72
C LEU A 252 -13.70 8.89 6.19
N SER A 253 -13.36 7.61 6.43
CA SER A 253 -14.30 6.59 6.88
C SER A 253 -13.80 5.85 8.11
N ASP A 254 -14.74 5.27 8.87
CA ASP A 254 -14.42 4.26 9.89
C ASP A 254 -14.28 2.90 9.21
N VAL A 255 -13.11 2.69 8.55
CA VAL A 255 -12.84 1.45 7.80
C VAL A 255 -12.95 0.23 8.70
N ASP A 256 -12.54 0.32 9.97
CA ASP A 256 -12.65 -0.77 10.94
C ASP A 256 -14.10 -1.18 11.20
N ALA A 257 -15.01 -0.21 11.21
CA ALA A 257 -16.44 -0.50 11.31
C ALA A 257 -16.97 -1.13 10.02
N VAL A 258 -16.59 -0.60 8.88
CA VAL A 258 -17.01 -1.11 7.54
C VAL A 258 -16.49 -2.51 7.28
N GLU A 259 -15.27 -2.86 7.70
CA GLU A 259 -14.70 -4.21 7.60
C GLU A 259 -15.45 -5.26 8.42
N ARG A 260 -16.13 -4.86 9.47
CA ARG A 260 -16.92 -5.78 10.30
C ARG A 260 -18.28 -6.13 9.71
N LEU A 261 -18.79 -5.30 8.80
CA LEU A 261 -20.15 -5.47 8.23
C LEU A 261 -20.41 -6.83 7.56
N PRO A 262 -19.47 -7.40 6.74
CA PRO A 262 -19.69 -8.70 6.12
C PRO A 262 -19.85 -9.86 7.12
N ASN A 263 -19.45 -9.68 8.38
CA ASN A 263 -19.48 -10.72 9.41
C ASN A 263 -20.65 -10.57 10.38
N PHE A 264 -21.53 -9.58 10.17
CA PHE A 264 -22.77 -9.46 10.96
C PHE A 264 -23.76 -10.54 10.54
N ASP A 265 -24.14 -11.38 11.49
CA ASP A 265 -25.14 -12.43 11.30
C ASP A 265 -26.54 -11.82 11.39
N ASN A 266 -27.30 -11.89 10.30
CA ASN A 266 -28.65 -11.28 10.17
C ASN A 266 -29.70 -11.87 11.15
N LYS A 267 -29.32 -12.85 12.00
CA LYS A 267 -30.26 -13.60 12.83
C LYS A 267 -30.51 -13.03 14.22
N ASN A 268 -29.64 -12.15 14.72
CA ASN A 268 -29.77 -11.58 16.06
C ASN A 268 -29.59 -10.05 16.03
N ASP A 269 -30.69 -9.36 15.83
CA ASP A 269 -31.05 -8.10 16.48
C ASP A 269 -30.05 -6.94 16.44
N ASN A 270 -29.53 -6.56 15.27
CA ASN A 270 -28.88 -5.25 15.21
C ASN A 270 -28.75 -4.68 13.78
N SER A 271 -29.76 -4.86 12.94
CA SER A 271 -29.88 -4.09 11.68
C SER A 271 -29.72 -2.57 11.95
N ARG A 272 -30.23 -2.11 13.09
CA ARG A 272 -30.10 -0.71 13.52
C ARG A 272 -28.68 -0.31 13.85
N THR A 273 -27.92 -1.17 14.56
CA THR A 273 -26.50 -0.93 14.88
C THR A 273 -25.61 -1.00 13.63
N THR A 274 -25.92 -1.90 12.70
CA THR A 274 -25.26 -1.99 11.40
C THR A 274 -25.50 -0.73 10.57
N ILE A 275 -26.73 -0.26 10.54
CA ILE A 275 -27.15 0.99 9.90
C ILE A 275 -26.41 2.19 10.53
N GLU A 276 -26.37 2.27 11.86
CA GLU A 276 -25.66 3.33 12.59
C GLU A 276 -24.15 3.32 12.30
N ILE A 277 -23.55 2.15 12.09
CA ILE A 277 -22.13 2.00 11.67
C ILE A 277 -21.95 2.48 10.24
N LEU A 278 -22.85 2.10 9.32
CA LEU A 278 -22.82 2.52 7.92
C LEU A 278 -23.07 4.02 7.75
N THR A 279 -23.84 4.64 8.65
CA THR A 279 -24.18 6.06 8.61
C THR A 279 -23.27 6.95 9.46
N ARG A 280 -22.20 6.42 10.00
CA ARG A 280 -21.19 7.19 10.75
C ARG A 280 -20.43 8.22 9.92
N TRP A 281 -20.70 8.35 8.63
CA TRP A 281 -20.28 9.56 7.95
C TRP A 281 -20.93 10.76 8.60
N LYS A 282 -20.08 11.66 9.08
CA LYS A 282 -20.44 12.85 9.85
C LYS A 282 -21.45 13.73 9.09
N ASP A 283 -21.37 13.71 7.77
CA ASP A 283 -22.17 14.49 6.85
C ASP A 283 -22.17 13.88 5.43
N PRO A 284 -23.17 14.27 4.59
CA PRO A 284 -23.27 13.78 3.22
C PRO A 284 -22.07 14.15 2.32
N GLU A 285 -21.39 15.25 2.62
CA GLU A 285 -20.24 15.71 1.86
C GLU A 285 -19.03 14.79 2.07
N THR A 286 -18.71 14.46 3.31
CA THR A 286 -17.68 13.49 3.67
C THR A 286 -17.97 12.12 3.04
N ALA A 287 -19.24 11.68 3.04
CA ALA A 287 -19.65 10.43 2.39
C ALA A 287 -19.37 10.45 0.88
N ARG A 288 -19.74 11.53 0.18
CA ARG A 288 -19.50 11.69 -1.26
C ARG A 288 -18.00 11.74 -1.56
N ARG A 289 -17.24 12.51 -0.80
CA ARG A 289 -15.79 12.63 -0.93
C ARG A 289 -15.11 11.27 -0.78
N CYS A 290 -15.44 10.52 0.26
CA CYS A 290 -14.93 9.17 0.49
C CYS A 290 -15.29 8.23 -0.68
N THR A 291 -16.53 8.26 -1.14
CA THR A 291 -17.01 7.44 -2.26
C THR A 291 -16.32 7.80 -3.57
N THR A 292 -15.98 9.06 -3.79
CA THR A 292 -15.21 9.51 -4.95
C THR A 292 -13.82 8.88 -4.97
N HIS A 293 -13.12 8.86 -3.84
CA HIS A 293 -11.83 8.16 -3.74
C HIS A 293 -11.97 6.66 -4.05
N ALA A 294 -13.04 6.01 -3.58
CA ALA A 294 -13.30 4.61 -3.88
C ALA A 294 -13.57 4.35 -5.38
N LEU A 295 -14.31 5.24 -6.04
CA LEU A 295 -14.54 5.16 -7.50
C LEU A 295 -13.25 5.36 -8.29
N ILE A 296 -12.38 6.27 -7.87
CA ILE A 296 -11.08 6.49 -8.52
C ILE A 296 -10.20 5.24 -8.36
N ILE A 297 -10.18 4.59 -7.21
CA ILE A 297 -9.46 3.31 -7.03
C ILE A 297 -9.95 2.28 -8.05
N LEU A 298 -11.27 2.19 -8.30
CA LEU A 298 -11.80 1.28 -9.33
C LEU A 298 -11.28 1.62 -10.74
N GLN A 299 -11.19 2.92 -11.11
CA GLN A 299 -10.65 3.29 -12.41
C GLN A 299 -9.16 2.99 -12.52
N LEU A 300 -8.38 3.30 -11.48
CA LEU A 300 -6.96 2.99 -11.42
C LEU A 300 -6.68 1.49 -11.49
N LEU A 301 -7.54 0.67 -10.89
CA LEU A 301 -7.43 -0.79 -10.93
C LEU A 301 -7.55 -1.33 -12.37
N LYS A 302 -8.33 -0.67 -13.24
CA LYS A 302 -8.43 -1.02 -14.67
C LYS A 302 -7.18 -0.66 -15.48
N CYS A 303 -6.35 0.26 -14.97
CA CYS A 303 -5.09 0.65 -15.62
C CYS A 303 -3.97 -0.38 -15.36
N LEU A 304 -4.16 -1.33 -14.43
CA LEU A 304 -3.19 -2.38 -14.17
C LEU A 304 -3.27 -3.45 -15.26
N ARG A 305 -2.12 -3.88 -15.77
CA ARG A 305 -2.03 -4.97 -16.73
C ARG A 305 -2.06 -6.31 -16.02
N VAL A 306 -2.57 -7.33 -16.69
CA VAL A 306 -2.59 -8.71 -16.15
C VAL A 306 -1.15 -9.23 -15.89
N SER A 307 -0.17 -8.73 -16.65
CA SER A 307 1.25 -9.09 -16.48
C SER A 307 1.95 -8.38 -15.32
N ASP A 308 1.33 -7.35 -14.75
CA ASP A 308 1.95 -6.59 -13.69
C ASP A 308 1.87 -7.36 -12.37
N VAL A 309 2.99 -7.41 -11.64
CA VAL A 309 2.99 -7.93 -10.28
C VAL A 309 2.36 -6.85 -9.38
N PRO A 310 1.20 -7.08 -8.78
CA PRO A 310 0.54 -6.07 -7.98
C PRO A 310 1.34 -5.76 -6.71
N GLY A 311 1.34 -4.50 -6.30
CA GLY A 311 1.84 -4.11 -4.98
C GLY A 311 1.01 -4.80 -3.87
N ILE A 312 1.64 -5.11 -2.74
CA ILE A 312 1.00 -5.84 -1.63
C ILE A 312 -0.27 -5.15 -1.08
N HIS A 313 -0.39 -3.84 -1.26
CA HIS A 313 -1.53 -3.02 -0.82
C HIS A 313 -2.74 -3.05 -1.78
N ILE A 314 -2.56 -3.51 -3.03
CA ILE A 314 -3.58 -3.37 -4.10
C ILE A 314 -4.86 -4.11 -3.73
N ALA A 315 -4.76 -5.37 -3.30
CA ALA A 315 -5.93 -6.16 -2.93
C ALA A 315 -6.72 -5.51 -1.78
N ARG A 316 -6.03 -5.03 -0.74
CA ARG A 316 -6.66 -4.37 0.41
C ARG A 316 -7.26 -3.01 0.05
N ALA A 317 -6.57 -2.19 -0.73
CA ALA A 317 -7.10 -0.90 -1.18
C ALA A 317 -8.39 -1.08 -2.02
N SER A 318 -8.40 -2.07 -2.90
CA SER A 318 -9.58 -2.43 -3.70
C SER A 318 -10.72 -2.96 -2.83
N TRP A 319 -10.41 -3.78 -1.82
CA TRP A 319 -11.41 -4.26 -0.86
C TRP A 319 -12.07 -3.11 -0.10
N HIS A 320 -11.28 -2.21 0.50
CA HIS A 320 -11.81 -1.02 1.19
C HIS A 320 -12.68 -0.18 0.25
N ALA A 321 -12.26 0.03 -1.00
CA ALA A 321 -13.08 0.74 -1.98
C ALA A 321 -14.42 0.02 -2.24
N GLY A 322 -14.41 -1.30 -2.39
CA GLY A 322 -15.63 -2.10 -2.57
C GLY A 322 -16.57 -2.01 -1.38
N LEU A 323 -16.05 -2.07 -0.15
CA LEU A 323 -16.84 -1.91 1.07
C LEU A 323 -17.44 -0.50 1.19
N VAL A 324 -16.65 0.55 0.92
CA VAL A 324 -17.12 1.95 0.94
C VAL A 324 -18.23 2.17 -0.08
N LEU A 325 -18.08 1.65 -1.30
CA LEU A 325 -19.12 1.76 -2.35
C LEU A 325 -20.40 1.04 -1.96
N SER A 326 -20.31 -0.13 -1.34
CA SER A 326 -21.47 -0.89 -0.85
C SER A 326 -22.16 -0.14 0.29
N ALA A 327 -21.39 0.37 1.24
CA ALA A 327 -21.88 1.16 2.35
C ALA A 327 -22.59 2.46 1.89
N TYR A 328 -21.98 3.16 0.92
CA TYR A 328 -22.59 4.37 0.36
C TYR A 328 -23.87 4.06 -0.43
N ALA A 329 -23.93 2.95 -1.14
CA ALA A 329 -25.14 2.53 -1.84
C ALA A 329 -26.31 2.34 -0.86
N TYR A 330 -26.07 1.77 0.32
CA TYR A 330 -27.04 1.65 1.39
C TYR A 330 -27.43 3.03 1.96
N TYR A 331 -26.43 3.84 2.31
CA TYR A 331 -26.63 5.20 2.84
C TYR A 331 -27.50 6.06 1.90
N ALA A 332 -27.23 6.02 0.59
CA ALA A 332 -27.95 6.81 -0.40
C ALA A 332 -29.41 6.34 -0.59
N LEU A 333 -29.72 5.06 -0.35
CA LEU A 333 -31.08 4.54 -0.36
C LEU A 333 -31.88 5.04 0.83
N GLU A 334 -31.30 4.98 2.04
CA GLU A 334 -31.97 5.39 3.29
C GLU A 334 -32.25 6.90 3.34
N HIS A 335 -31.31 7.71 2.86
CA HIS A 335 -31.38 9.17 3.03
C HIS A 335 -32.03 9.90 1.85
N GLN A 336 -32.54 9.18 0.82
CA GLN A 336 -33.13 9.78 -0.39
C GLN A 336 -32.34 11.03 -0.84
N SER A 337 -31.01 10.93 -0.77
CA SER A 337 -30.14 12.08 -0.98
C SER A 337 -30.43 12.65 -2.37
N PRO A 338 -30.86 13.92 -2.48
CA PRO A 338 -31.15 14.50 -3.78
C PRO A 338 -29.87 14.42 -4.63
N VAL A 339 -29.97 13.67 -5.72
CA VAL A 339 -28.89 13.41 -6.69
C VAL A 339 -28.44 14.72 -7.40
N ASP A 340 -29.14 15.83 -7.16
CA ASP A 340 -29.24 16.98 -8.05
C ASP A 340 -28.39 18.20 -7.69
N LYS A 341 -27.34 18.06 -6.91
CA LYS A 341 -26.32 19.12 -6.95
C LYS A 341 -25.10 18.55 -7.62
N ASP A 342 -24.72 19.15 -8.73
CA ASP A 342 -23.46 18.86 -9.42
C ASP A 342 -22.33 18.77 -8.40
N PHE A 343 -21.87 17.54 -8.16
CA PHE A 343 -20.74 17.31 -7.28
C PHE A 343 -19.50 17.75 -8.05
N ASP A 344 -19.02 18.94 -7.74
CA ASP A 344 -17.81 19.47 -8.34
C ASP A 344 -16.58 18.87 -7.68
N ILE A 345 -15.94 17.92 -8.36
CA ILE A 345 -14.68 17.30 -7.92
C ILE A 345 -13.60 18.35 -7.69
N SER A 346 -13.59 19.44 -8.47
CA SER A 346 -12.58 20.50 -8.37
C SER A 346 -12.70 21.33 -7.09
N SER A 347 -13.79 21.19 -6.34
CA SER A 347 -13.96 21.84 -5.03
C SER A 347 -13.08 21.23 -3.94
N TYR A 348 -12.50 20.03 -4.18
CA TYR A 348 -11.62 19.35 -3.24
C TYR A 348 -10.17 19.42 -3.70
N PRO A 349 -9.28 20.06 -2.92
CA PRO A 349 -7.88 20.30 -3.33
C PRO A 349 -7.14 19.01 -3.69
N GLU A 350 -7.39 17.91 -2.97
CA GLU A 350 -6.75 16.63 -3.23
C GLU A 350 -7.20 16.01 -4.56
N LEU A 351 -8.47 16.15 -4.92
CA LEU A 351 -8.99 15.61 -6.17
C LEU A 351 -8.54 16.46 -7.37
N ASP A 352 -8.47 17.78 -7.22
CA ASP A 352 -7.90 18.68 -8.22
C ASP A 352 -6.42 18.39 -8.46
N ALA A 353 -5.64 18.15 -7.40
CA ALA A 353 -4.23 17.80 -7.49
C ALA A 353 -4.04 16.48 -8.27
N VAL A 354 -4.84 15.43 -7.97
CA VAL A 354 -4.76 14.14 -8.68
C VAL A 354 -5.20 14.24 -10.13
N LYS A 355 -6.20 15.06 -10.45
CA LYS A 355 -6.66 15.29 -11.82
C LYS A 355 -5.50 15.78 -12.70
N LYS A 356 -4.61 16.60 -12.19
CA LYS A 356 -3.44 17.11 -12.90
C LYS A 356 -2.40 16.03 -13.24
N LEU A 357 -2.43 14.87 -12.57
CA LEU A 357 -1.54 13.72 -12.87
C LEU A 357 -1.88 12.98 -14.15
N SER A 358 -3.03 13.26 -14.76
CA SER A 358 -3.45 12.74 -16.08
C SER A 358 -3.35 11.22 -16.24
N VAL A 359 -3.61 10.44 -15.18
CA VAL A 359 -3.68 8.97 -15.26
C VAL A 359 -5.04 8.52 -15.78
N LEU A 360 -6.08 9.29 -15.43
CA LEU A 360 -7.44 9.08 -15.90
C LEU A 360 -7.77 10.11 -16.99
N GLU A 361 -8.48 9.68 -18.02
CA GLU A 361 -8.99 10.58 -19.05
C GLU A 361 -10.13 11.48 -18.52
N GLU A 362 -10.37 12.62 -19.15
CA GLU A 362 -11.45 13.54 -18.75
C GLU A 362 -12.83 12.86 -18.75
N SER A 363 -13.06 11.92 -19.67
CA SER A 363 -14.27 11.09 -19.74
C SER A 363 -14.45 10.22 -18.49
N GLU A 364 -13.36 9.72 -17.91
CA GLU A 364 -13.38 8.90 -16.70
C GLU A 364 -13.68 9.77 -15.48
N TRP A 365 -13.12 10.98 -15.40
CA TRP A 365 -13.44 11.96 -14.35
C TRP A 365 -14.92 12.36 -14.38
N VAL A 366 -15.48 12.59 -15.57
CA VAL A 366 -16.92 12.83 -15.74
C VAL A 366 -17.74 11.62 -15.28
N THR A 367 -17.25 10.40 -15.56
CA THR A 367 -17.91 9.17 -15.11
C THR A 367 -17.90 9.06 -13.60
N VAL A 368 -16.77 9.35 -12.93
CA VAL A 368 -16.66 9.34 -11.48
C VAL A 368 -17.66 10.31 -10.85
N SER A 369 -17.70 11.58 -11.29
CA SER A 369 -18.60 12.59 -10.73
C SER A 369 -20.08 12.24 -10.88
N ARG A 370 -20.46 11.59 -11.98
CA ARG A 370 -21.85 11.15 -12.25
C ARG A 370 -22.20 9.80 -11.64
N SER A 371 -21.27 9.11 -10.99
CA SER A 371 -21.47 7.75 -10.47
C SER A 371 -21.87 7.69 -9.00
N LEU A 372 -22.15 8.82 -8.36
CA LEU A 372 -22.52 8.91 -6.95
C LEU A 372 -24.02 8.58 -6.70
N THR A 373 -24.57 7.60 -7.42
CA THR A 373 -25.93 7.07 -7.18
C THR A 373 -25.83 5.67 -6.57
N ALA A 374 -26.83 5.29 -5.76
CA ALA A 374 -26.87 3.96 -5.14
C ALA A 374 -26.70 2.83 -6.16
N SER A 375 -27.41 2.88 -7.28
CA SER A 375 -27.33 1.86 -8.35
C SER A 375 -25.95 1.76 -8.97
N LYS A 376 -25.30 2.91 -9.28
CA LYS A 376 -23.96 2.91 -9.86
C LYS A 376 -22.88 2.50 -8.87
N CYS A 377 -23.02 2.87 -7.59
CA CYS A 377 -22.11 2.41 -6.54
C CYS A 377 -22.21 0.90 -6.33
N LYS A 378 -23.43 0.31 -6.35
CA LYS A 378 -23.61 -1.16 -6.37
C LYS A 378 -22.89 -1.81 -7.55
N ALA A 379 -23.13 -1.31 -8.77
CA ALA A 379 -22.48 -1.82 -9.97
C ALA A 379 -20.94 -1.74 -9.88
N SER A 380 -20.41 -0.63 -9.36
CA SER A 380 -18.97 -0.44 -9.16
C SER A 380 -18.41 -1.40 -8.10
N ALA A 381 -19.12 -1.65 -7.01
CA ALA A 381 -18.71 -2.62 -5.99
C ALA A 381 -18.73 -4.07 -6.54
N HIS A 382 -19.71 -4.43 -7.37
CA HIS A 382 -19.71 -5.71 -8.10
C HIS A 382 -18.48 -5.84 -9.02
N MET A 383 -18.11 -4.77 -9.73
CA MET A 383 -16.91 -4.77 -10.56
C MET A 383 -15.64 -4.99 -9.73
N ILE A 384 -15.51 -4.32 -8.58
CA ILE A 384 -14.37 -4.54 -7.67
C ILE A 384 -14.35 -5.99 -7.20
N SER A 385 -15.47 -6.55 -6.74
CA SER A 385 -15.55 -7.95 -6.32
C SER A 385 -15.14 -8.92 -7.43
N SER A 386 -15.58 -8.67 -8.67
CA SER A 386 -15.18 -9.46 -9.84
C SER A 386 -13.69 -9.35 -10.13
N THR A 387 -13.14 -8.13 -10.11
CA THR A 387 -11.71 -7.90 -10.35
C THR A 387 -10.84 -8.52 -9.26
N LEU A 388 -11.23 -8.42 -7.99
CA LEU A 388 -10.55 -9.10 -6.88
C LEU A 388 -10.51 -10.64 -7.08
N ARG A 389 -11.57 -11.24 -7.60
CA ARG A 389 -11.57 -12.67 -7.96
C ARG A 389 -10.59 -12.97 -9.09
N SER A 390 -10.48 -12.09 -10.09
CA SER A 390 -9.57 -12.26 -11.23
C SER A 390 -8.10 -12.04 -10.85
N LEU A 391 -7.81 -11.29 -9.78
CA LEU A 391 -6.46 -11.20 -9.21
C LEU A 391 -5.96 -12.57 -8.70
N GLY A 392 -6.84 -13.55 -8.62
CA GLY A 392 -6.50 -14.96 -8.42
C GLY A 392 -5.79 -15.23 -7.10
N PRO A 393 -4.54 -15.75 -7.14
CA PRO A 393 -3.80 -16.14 -5.95
C PRO A 393 -3.17 -14.94 -5.21
N TRP A 394 -3.32 -13.70 -5.70
CA TRP A 394 -2.67 -12.54 -5.12
C TRP A 394 -3.25 -12.16 -3.75
N GLY A 395 -2.58 -12.57 -2.69
CA GLY A 395 -2.92 -12.23 -1.31
C GLY A 395 -4.31 -12.71 -0.91
N ASP A 396 -4.96 -11.92 -0.06
CA ASP A 396 -6.31 -12.20 0.43
C ASP A 396 -7.43 -11.79 -0.55
N ALA A 397 -7.11 -11.54 -1.84
CA ALA A 397 -8.04 -10.99 -2.82
C ALA A 397 -9.35 -11.79 -2.93
N ARG A 398 -9.30 -13.13 -2.84
CA ARG A 398 -10.50 -14.00 -2.87
C ARG A 398 -11.39 -13.79 -1.64
N TYR A 399 -10.80 -13.64 -0.46
CA TYR A 399 -11.54 -13.35 0.78
C TYR A 399 -12.17 -11.97 0.70
N TYR A 400 -11.42 -10.97 0.25
CA TYR A 400 -11.89 -9.61 0.05
C TYR A 400 -13.04 -9.53 -0.96
N ALA A 401 -12.98 -10.31 -2.04
CA ALA A 401 -14.06 -10.41 -3.02
C ALA A 401 -15.33 -10.99 -2.40
N ALA A 402 -15.20 -12.00 -1.54
CA ALA A 402 -16.33 -12.63 -0.85
C ALA A 402 -16.97 -11.66 0.16
N ASP A 403 -16.18 -10.88 0.88
CA ASP A 403 -16.68 -9.89 1.85
C ASP A 403 -17.46 -8.76 1.16
N VAL A 404 -16.94 -8.22 0.04
CA VAL A 404 -17.68 -7.24 -0.76
C VAL A 404 -19.00 -7.83 -1.27
N ALA A 405 -18.99 -9.08 -1.75
CA ALA A 405 -20.20 -9.74 -2.23
C ALA A 405 -21.24 -9.97 -1.12
N LYS A 406 -20.81 -10.33 0.10
CA LYS A 406 -21.70 -10.48 1.25
C LYS A 406 -22.37 -9.15 1.61
N LEU A 407 -21.60 -8.05 1.67
CA LEU A 407 -22.14 -6.74 1.98
C LEU A 407 -23.09 -6.27 0.89
N LEU A 408 -22.81 -6.50 -0.38
CA LEU A 408 -23.71 -6.20 -1.49
C LEU A 408 -25.03 -6.96 -1.38
N ALA A 409 -25.00 -8.25 -1.08
CA ALA A 409 -26.18 -9.07 -0.88
C ALA A 409 -27.07 -8.52 0.27
N PHE A 410 -26.45 -8.01 1.35
CA PHE A 410 -27.19 -7.34 2.43
C PHE A 410 -27.85 -6.03 1.98
N VAL A 411 -27.19 -5.26 1.11
CA VAL A 411 -27.72 -3.99 0.58
C VAL A 411 -28.84 -4.20 -0.45
N GLU A 412 -28.97 -5.41 -1.00
CA GLU A 412 -29.98 -5.78 -2.00
C GLU A 412 -31.27 -6.35 -1.36
N THR A 413 -31.20 -6.78 -0.09
CA THR A 413 -32.37 -7.23 0.70
C THR A 413 -33.08 -6.06 1.37
#